data_fd7bdcd654c9cf230be1e95e1e0fc42e
#
_entry.id   fd7bdcd654c9cf230be1e95e1e0fc42e
#
_cell.length_a   1.000
_cell.length_b   1.000
_cell.length_c   1.000
_cell.angle_alpha   90.00
_cell.angle_beta   90.00
_cell.angle_gamma   90.00
#
_symmetry.space_group_name_H-M   'P 1'
#
loop_
_entity.id
_entity.type
_entity.pdbx_description
1 polymer ?
#
loop_
_entity_poly.entity_id
_entity_poly.type
_entity_poly.pdbx_seq_one_letter_code
_entity_poly.pdbx_strand_id
1 'polypeptide(L)'
;MTDLRTERPETGSIPLVRSPSMTPMFSSVKHVAIAGHIGVGKSTLTQLLSEAFEIQAFHEPNMENPFLKRFYSDMSQWAFHSQVFFLVHKFNAHRAHLDKGEPIIQDRTIYEDAEIFATHLAESGLMSSEEFKTYYDLYSEFIQLLPPPTLMIYLQASVDTLVDRIEKRGRPEEQSIPRIYLESLHELYGSWFDRYDRSPKLVIEVDHLDYVNSEEDRAKVVELIRGHLEELT
;
A
#
# COMPACT_ATOMS: atom_id res chain seq x y z
N MET A 1 39.39 -33.83 42.80
CA MET A 1 38.73 -32.51 42.61
C MET A 1 39.32 -31.92 41.34
N THR A 2 38.62 -32.15 40.21
CA THR A 2 39.08 -31.78 38.87
C THR A 2 38.16 -30.66 38.40
N ASP A 3 38.75 -29.49 38.24
CA ASP A 3 38.08 -28.25 37.85
C ASP A 3 37.81 -28.29 36.33
N LEU A 4 36.56 -28.44 35.93
CA LEU A 4 36.10 -28.37 34.53
C LEU A 4 35.60 -26.94 34.23
N ARG A 5 36.53 -26.09 33.78
CA ARG A 5 36.18 -24.80 33.14
C ARG A 5 35.69 -25.10 31.75
N THR A 6 34.40 -24.92 31.56
CA THR A 6 33.74 -24.91 30.23
C THR A 6 34.06 -23.60 29.53
N GLU A 7 34.90 -23.66 28.50
CA GLU A 7 35.11 -22.56 27.55
C GLU A 7 33.82 -22.33 26.76
N ARG A 8 33.33 -21.09 26.77
CA ARG A 8 32.26 -20.64 25.88
C ARG A 8 32.85 -20.40 24.49
N PRO A 9 32.23 -20.87 23.41
CA PRO A 9 32.66 -20.52 22.06
C PRO A 9 32.48 -19.01 21.81
N GLU A 10 33.53 -18.38 21.31
CA GLU A 10 33.46 -17.00 20.82
C GLU A 10 32.45 -16.90 19.70
N THR A 11 31.42 -16.06 19.90
CA THR A 11 30.48 -15.69 18.87
C THR A 11 31.19 -14.83 17.83
N GLY A 12 31.58 -15.45 16.72
CA GLY A 12 32.13 -14.74 15.58
C GLY A 12 31.05 -13.71 15.09
N SER A 13 31.43 -12.44 15.20
CA SER A 13 30.68 -11.35 14.64
C SER A 13 30.59 -11.54 13.12
N ILE A 14 29.37 -11.86 12.61
CA ILE A 14 29.08 -11.83 11.17
C ILE A 14 29.29 -10.37 10.73
N PRO A 15 30.18 -10.10 9.77
CA PRO A 15 30.33 -8.74 9.27
C PRO A 15 28.99 -8.32 8.63
N LEU A 16 28.42 -7.21 9.13
CA LEU A 16 27.32 -6.51 8.50
C LEU A 16 27.76 -6.16 7.07
N VAL A 17 27.26 -6.91 6.10
CA VAL A 17 27.38 -6.55 4.68
C VAL A 17 26.68 -5.21 4.56
N ARG A 18 27.47 -4.13 4.39
CA ARG A 18 26.92 -2.83 4.04
C ARG A 18 26.17 -3.02 2.73
N SER A 19 24.87 -2.73 2.75
CA SER A 19 24.05 -2.65 1.54
C SER A 19 24.76 -1.77 0.51
N PRO A 20 24.80 -2.15 -0.78
CA PRO A 20 25.40 -1.31 -1.81
C PRO A 20 24.77 0.07 -1.74
N SER A 21 25.59 1.09 -1.90
CA SER A 21 25.19 2.49 -1.89
C SER A 21 24.01 2.70 -2.85
N MET A 22 22.90 3.24 -2.32
CA MET A 22 21.79 3.72 -3.13
C MET A 22 22.32 4.46 -4.37
N THR A 23 21.82 4.09 -5.53
CA THR A 23 22.17 4.78 -6.77
C THR A 23 21.87 6.26 -6.59
N PRO A 24 22.80 7.20 -6.89
CA PRO A 24 22.62 8.63 -6.66
C PRO A 24 21.34 9.23 -7.27
N MET A 25 20.77 8.54 -8.25
CA MET A 25 19.65 8.94 -9.07
C MET A 25 18.33 9.17 -8.31
N PHE A 26 18.11 8.49 -7.16
CA PHE A 26 16.88 8.61 -6.39
C PHE A 26 17.08 9.14 -4.96
N SER A 27 18.11 9.94 -4.73
CA SER A 27 18.41 10.47 -3.40
C SER A 27 17.32 11.39 -2.82
N SER A 28 16.52 12.02 -3.69
CA SER A 28 15.37 12.87 -3.34
C SER A 28 14.06 12.10 -3.21
N VAL A 29 13.96 10.87 -3.76
CA VAL A 29 12.78 10.02 -3.63
C VAL A 29 12.71 9.46 -2.22
N LYS A 30 11.67 9.85 -1.47
CA LYS A 30 11.47 9.40 -0.09
C LYS A 30 10.31 8.41 0.04
N HIS A 31 9.25 8.61 -0.73
CA HIS A 31 8.05 7.80 -0.63
C HIS A 31 7.35 7.73 -2.00
N VAL A 32 7.28 6.55 -2.58
CA VAL A 32 6.43 6.25 -3.75
C VAL A 32 5.21 5.49 -3.24
N ALA A 33 4.02 6.05 -3.46
CA ALA A 33 2.77 5.46 -3.05
C ALA A 33 2.03 4.87 -4.26
N ILE A 34 1.52 3.65 -4.14
CA ILE A 34 0.75 2.96 -5.18
C ILE A 34 -0.69 2.81 -4.72
N ALA A 35 -1.57 3.60 -5.32
CA ALA A 35 -3.00 3.60 -5.09
C ALA A 35 -3.73 2.77 -6.15
N GLY A 36 -4.93 2.34 -5.82
CA GLY A 36 -5.80 1.65 -6.76
C GLY A 36 -6.66 0.57 -6.14
N HIS A 37 -7.59 0.09 -6.92
CA HIS A 37 -8.65 -0.80 -6.50
C HIS A 37 -8.16 -2.18 -6.00
N ILE A 38 -9.05 -2.91 -5.30
CA ILE A 38 -8.83 -4.34 -5.00
C ILE A 38 -8.66 -5.09 -6.33
N GLY A 39 -7.64 -5.93 -6.43
CA GLY A 39 -7.38 -6.73 -7.65
C GLY A 39 -6.60 -6.03 -8.76
N VAL A 40 -6.34 -4.70 -8.69
CA VAL A 40 -5.70 -3.94 -9.77
C VAL A 40 -4.22 -4.28 -10.03
N GLY A 41 -3.53 -4.90 -9.05
CA GLY A 41 -2.13 -5.31 -9.20
C GLY A 41 -1.11 -4.50 -8.40
N LYS A 42 -1.54 -3.69 -7.42
CA LYS A 42 -0.65 -2.87 -6.58
C LYS A 42 0.51 -3.64 -5.96
N SER A 43 0.23 -4.74 -5.27
CA SER A 43 1.27 -5.51 -4.55
C SER A 43 2.32 -6.08 -5.50
N THR A 44 1.93 -6.46 -6.72
CA THR A 44 2.86 -6.91 -7.76
C THR A 44 3.73 -5.76 -8.22
N LEU A 45 3.15 -4.58 -8.48
CA LEU A 45 3.91 -3.40 -8.88
C LEU A 45 4.84 -2.93 -7.75
N THR A 46 4.37 -2.92 -6.50
CA THR A 46 5.18 -2.59 -5.32
C THR A 46 6.45 -3.45 -5.26
N GLN A 47 6.30 -4.76 -5.42
CA GLN A 47 7.43 -5.69 -5.44
C GLN A 47 8.35 -5.44 -6.64
N LEU A 48 7.79 -5.26 -7.82
CA LEU A 48 8.55 -4.99 -9.04
C LEU A 48 9.40 -3.72 -8.93
N LEU A 49 8.84 -2.63 -8.43
CA LEU A 49 9.56 -1.38 -8.24
C LEU A 49 10.60 -1.49 -7.11
N SER A 50 10.28 -2.23 -6.04
CA SER A 50 11.23 -2.50 -4.96
C SER A 50 12.51 -3.17 -5.48
N GLU A 51 12.36 -4.17 -6.35
CA GLU A 51 13.48 -4.86 -6.98
C GLU A 51 14.22 -3.98 -7.99
N ALA A 52 13.48 -3.23 -8.83
CA ALA A 52 14.06 -2.40 -9.87
C ALA A 52 14.82 -1.16 -9.35
N PHE A 53 14.41 -0.62 -8.21
CA PHE A 53 14.95 0.61 -7.63
C PHE A 53 15.77 0.37 -6.35
N GLU A 54 15.84 -0.88 -5.87
CA GLU A 54 16.48 -1.25 -4.60
C GLU A 54 15.93 -0.45 -3.40
N ILE A 55 14.60 -0.17 -3.42
CA ILE A 55 13.87 0.55 -2.38
C ILE A 55 12.99 -0.44 -1.62
N GLN A 56 12.91 -0.32 -0.30
CA GLN A 56 12.11 -1.20 0.53
C GLN A 56 10.61 -1.11 0.17
N ALA A 57 9.98 -2.28 -0.04
CA ALA A 57 8.53 -2.40 -0.19
C ALA A 57 7.83 -2.45 1.17
N PHE A 58 6.71 -1.74 1.27
CA PHE A 58 5.73 -1.91 2.35
C PHE A 58 4.41 -2.37 1.73
N HIS A 59 4.09 -3.62 1.98
CA HIS A 59 2.83 -4.21 1.53
C HIS A 59 1.70 -3.95 2.52
N GLU A 60 0.47 -3.86 2.01
CA GLU A 60 -0.70 -3.70 2.85
C GLU A 60 -0.83 -4.87 3.85
N PRO A 61 -1.01 -4.61 5.17
CA PRO A 61 -0.98 -5.63 6.22
C PRO A 61 -2.30 -6.42 6.32
N ASN A 62 -2.79 -6.95 5.20
CA ASN A 62 -4.07 -7.68 5.13
C ASN A 62 -4.09 -8.92 6.02
N MET A 63 -3.02 -9.70 6.00
CA MET A 63 -2.92 -10.95 6.79
C MET A 63 -2.77 -10.68 8.29
N GLU A 64 -2.34 -9.49 8.66
CA GLU A 64 -2.11 -9.09 10.06
C GLU A 64 -3.37 -8.48 10.68
N ASN A 65 -4.35 -8.07 9.87
CA ASN A 65 -5.58 -7.47 10.37
C ASN A 65 -6.49 -8.52 11.00
N PRO A 66 -6.61 -8.57 12.36
CA PRO A 66 -7.40 -9.59 13.04
C PRO A 66 -8.91 -9.43 12.82
N PHE A 67 -9.34 -8.29 12.28
CA PHE A 67 -10.74 -7.96 12.01
C PHE A 67 -11.14 -8.25 10.57
N LEU A 68 -10.20 -8.44 9.63
CA LEU A 68 -10.51 -8.49 8.21
C LEU A 68 -11.49 -9.62 7.84
N LYS A 69 -11.27 -10.82 8.36
CA LYS A 69 -12.19 -11.96 8.13
C LYS A 69 -13.58 -11.70 8.69
N ARG A 70 -13.64 -11.07 9.88
CA ARG A 70 -14.92 -10.71 10.51
C ARG A 70 -15.61 -9.59 9.76
N PHE A 71 -14.85 -8.62 9.27
CA PHE A 71 -15.33 -7.53 8.44
C PHE A 71 -16.06 -8.05 7.21
N TYR A 72 -15.49 -8.97 6.44
CA TYR A 72 -16.17 -9.53 5.28
C TYR A 72 -17.39 -10.41 5.64
N SER A 73 -17.49 -10.94 6.86
CA SER A 73 -18.67 -11.68 7.32
C SER A 73 -19.78 -10.80 7.88
N ASP A 74 -19.44 -9.66 8.47
CA ASP A 74 -20.37 -8.65 9.01
C ASP A 74 -19.71 -7.26 8.97
N MET A 75 -19.89 -6.58 7.82
CA MET A 75 -19.25 -5.30 7.59
C MET A 75 -19.72 -4.24 8.58
N SER A 76 -21.01 -4.22 8.94
CA SER A 76 -21.55 -3.19 9.83
C SER A 76 -20.97 -3.26 11.24
N GLN A 77 -20.71 -4.47 11.73
CA GLN A 77 -20.13 -4.66 13.05
C GLN A 77 -18.64 -4.38 13.10
N TRP A 78 -17.91 -4.64 12.00
CA TRP A 78 -16.44 -4.68 12.02
C TRP A 78 -15.76 -3.61 11.15
N ALA A 79 -16.53 -2.75 10.48
CA ALA A 79 -16.00 -1.70 9.61
C ALA A 79 -15.03 -0.79 10.36
N PHE A 80 -15.47 -0.15 11.44
CA PHE A 80 -14.65 0.77 12.23
C PHE A 80 -13.37 0.12 12.73
N HIS A 81 -13.47 -1.08 13.31
CA HIS A 81 -12.33 -1.81 13.86
C HIS A 81 -11.28 -2.13 12.80
N SER A 82 -11.73 -2.59 11.63
CA SER A 82 -10.85 -2.93 10.51
C SER A 82 -10.17 -1.70 9.94
N GLN A 83 -10.90 -0.59 9.78
CA GLN A 83 -10.36 0.65 9.23
C GLN A 83 -9.35 1.31 10.19
N VAL A 84 -9.63 1.35 11.50
CA VAL A 84 -8.69 1.85 12.50
C VAL A 84 -7.40 1.02 12.52
N PHE A 85 -7.50 -0.30 12.38
CA PHE A 85 -6.31 -1.15 12.30
C PHE A 85 -5.41 -0.75 11.10
N PHE A 86 -5.97 -0.65 9.89
CA PHE A 86 -5.22 -0.25 8.71
C PHE A 86 -4.60 1.13 8.85
N LEU A 87 -5.36 2.10 9.31
CA LEU A 87 -4.90 3.47 9.54
C LEU A 87 -3.68 3.53 10.45
N VAL A 88 -3.75 2.88 11.62
CA VAL A 88 -2.67 2.87 12.61
C VAL A 88 -1.43 2.14 12.08
N HIS A 89 -1.62 0.98 11.42
CA HIS A 89 -0.49 0.21 10.89
C HIS A 89 0.25 0.95 9.78
N LYS A 90 -0.47 1.56 8.84
CA LYS A 90 0.13 2.35 7.76
C LYS A 90 0.82 3.60 8.28
N PHE A 91 0.22 4.29 9.25
CA PHE A 91 0.85 5.43 9.91
C PHE A 91 2.18 5.04 10.55
N ASN A 92 2.19 3.98 11.37
CA ASN A 92 3.38 3.52 12.04
C ASN A 92 4.48 3.08 11.07
N ALA A 93 4.12 2.37 10.01
CA ALA A 93 5.08 1.95 8.99
C ALA A 93 5.71 3.15 8.27
N HIS A 94 4.90 4.10 7.81
CA HIS A 94 5.39 5.31 7.14
C HIS A 94 6.31 6.10 8.09
N ARG A 95 5.90 6.31 9.34
CA ARG A 95 6.70 7.01 10.33
C ARG A 95 8.05 6.32 10.60
N ALA A 96 8.06 4.99 10.73
CA ALA A 96 9.29 4.24 10.97
C ALA A 96 10.32 4.40 9.84
N HIS A 97 9.87 4.54 8.58
CA HIS A 97 10.74 4.84 7.44
C HIS A 97 11.26 6.27 7.46
N LEU A 98 10.41 7.23 7.82
CA LEU A 98 10.84 8.62 8.00
C LEU A 98 11.90 8.77 9.07
N ASP A 99 11.70 8.11 10.22
CA ASP A 99 12.65 8.16 11.35
C ASP A 99 14.03 7.57 10.98
N LYS A 100 14.07 6.60 10.06
CA LYS A 100 15.32 6.03 9.53
C LYS A 100 15.92 6.84 8.38
N GLY A 101 15.15 7.71 7.75
CA GLY A 101 15.54 8.41 6.53
C GLY A 101 15.65 7.49 5.30
N GLU A 102 15.01 6.32 5.35
CA GLU A 102 15.00 5.33 4.27
C GLU A 102 13.84 5.58 3.31
N PRO A 103 14.05 5.45 1.99
CA PRO A 103 12.96 5.53 1.02
C PRO A 103 12.05 4.29 1.12
N ILE A 104 10.78 4.45 0.69
CA ILE A 104 9.77 3.40 0.75
C ILE A 104 8.91 3.41 -0.52
N ILE A 105 8.52 2.21 -0.98
CA ILE A 105 7.45 2.01 -1.95
C ILE A 105 6.28 1.36 -1.20
N GLN A 106 5.14 2.04 -1.18
CA GLN A 106 4.00 1.64 -0.35
C GLN A 106 2.81 1.18 -1.18
N ASP A 107 2.33 -0.04 -0.91
CA ASP A 107 1.06 -0.58 -1.41
C ASP A 107 -0.09 -0.05 -0.55
N ARG A 108 -0.89 0.84 -1.13
CA ARG A 108 -2.03 1.53 -0.52
C ARG A 108 -1.66 2.45 0.67
N THR A 109 -2.22 3.61 0.66
CA THR A 109 -1.94 4.68 1.63
C THR A 109 -3.07 4.87 2.63
N ILE A 110 -2.81 5.65 3.68
CA ILE A 110 -3.84 6.11 4.62
C ILE A 110 -4.88 7.03 3.96
N TYR A 111 -4.55 7.67 2.84
CA TYR A 111 -5.49 8.50 2.08
C TYR A 111 -6.63 7.66 1.52
N GLU A 112 -6.31 6.52 0.89
CA GLU A 112 -7.31 5.59 0.35
C GLU A 112 -8.18 4.98 1.45
N ASP A 113 -7.56 4.63 2.60
CA ASP A 113 -8.31 4.06 3.73
C ASP A 113 -9.39 5.04 4.22
N ALA A 114 -9.07 6.32 4.31
CA ALA A 114 -10.00 7.32 4.82
C ALA A 114 -10.95 7.84 3.73
N GLU A 115 -10.38 8.29 2.61
CA GLU A 115 -11.12 9.07 1.60
C GLU A 115 -11.89 8.19 0.61
N ILE A 116 -11.66 6.86 0.63
CA ILE A 116 -12.37 5.89 -0.20
C ILE A 116 -13.07 4.84 0.67
N PHE A 117 -12.32 4.01 1.41
CA PHE A 117 -12.90 2.88 2.11
C PHE A 117 -13.79 3.29 3.29
N ALA A 118 -13.30 4.11 4.21
CA ALA A 118 -14.10 4.56 5.35
C ALA A 118 -15.27 5.44 4.90
N THR A 119 -15.05 6.30 3.90
CA THR A 119 -16.11 7.13 3.29
C THR A 119 -17.20 6.24 2.70
N HIS A 120 -16.84 5.24 1.88
CA HIS A 120 -17.80 4.30 1.31
C HIS A 120 -18.61 3.57 2.39
N LEU A 121 -17.94 3.11 3.46
CA LEU A 121 -18.60 2.40 4.54
C LEU A 121 -19.59 3.30 5.32
N ALA A 122 -19.25 4.58 5.48
CA ALA A 122 -20.15 5.55 6.10
C ALA A 122 -21.35 5.89 5.19
N GLU A 123 -21.12 6.16 3.91
CA GLU A 123 -22.17 6.47 2.93
C GLU A 123 -23.13 5.30 2.71
N SER A 124 -22.63 4.07 2.83
CA SER A 124 -23.44 2.83 2.73
C SER A 124 -24.12 2.45 4.06
N GLY A 125 -23.97 3.26 5.13
CA GLY A 125 -24.54 2.97 6.45
C GLY A 125 -23.91 1.77 7.17
N LEU A 126 -22.72 1.31 6.71
CA LEU A 126 -21.96 0.21 7.32
C LEU A 126 -21.02 0.69 8.43
N MET A 127 -20.84 2.01 8.56
CA MET A 127 -20.15 2.69 9.65
C MET A 127 -21.05 3.83 10.12
N SER A 128 -21.28 3.95 11.43
CA SER A 128 -22.11 5.03 11.96
C SER A 128 -21.45 6.40 11.77
N SER A 129 -22.23 7.47 11.83
CA SER A 129 -21.72 8.84 11.72
C SER A 129 -20.72 9.20 12.81
N GLU A 130 -20.92 8.68 14.03
CA GLU A 130 -20.03 8.87 15.18
C GLU A 130 -18.71 8.13 14.99
N GLU A 131 -18.75 6.88 14.51
CA GLU A 131 -17.57 6.08 14.20
C GLU A 131 -16.77 6.72 13.06
N PHE A 132 -17.45 7.12 11.98
CA PHE A 132 -16.79 7.78 10.84
C PHE A 132 -16.14 9.10 11.27
N LYS A 133 -16.85 9.91 12.05
CA LYS A 133 -16.28 11.16 12.57
C LYS A 133 -15.04 10.89 13.40
N THR A 134 -15.10 9.94 14.32
CA THR A 134 -13.96 9.57 15.17
C THR A 134 -12.76 9.07 14.34
N TYR A 135 -13.03 8.24 13.34
CA TYR A 135 -12.01 7.75 12.42
C TYR A 135 -11.37 8.88 11.61
N TYR A 136 -12.20 9.80 11.08
CA TYR A 136 -11.73 10.90 10.26
C TYR A 136 -10.96 11.96 11.06
N ASP A 137 -11.32 12.17 12.32
CA ASP A 137 -10.56 13.01 13.25
C ASP A 137 -9.15 12.41 13.47
N LEU A 138 -9.03 11.09 13.70
CA LEU A 138 -7.73 10.41 13.80
C LEU A 138 -6.91 10.51 12.50
N TYR A 139 -7.53 10.26 11.36
CA TYR A 139 -6.89 10.42 10.06
C TYR A 139 -6.35 11.83 9.86
N SER A 140 -7.15 12.84 10.18
CA SER A 140 -6.80 14.25 10.03
C SER A 140 -5.58 14.65 10.85
N GLU A 141 -5.42 14.10 12.06
CA GLU A 141 -4.23 14.30 12.88
C GLU A 141 -3.01 13.58 12.29
N PHE A 142 -3.19 12.34 11.82
CA PHE A 142 -2.09 11.54 11.29
C PHE A 142 -1.48 12.12 10.02
N ILE A 143 -2.30 12.64 9.11
CA ILE A 143 -1.79 13.23 7.86
C ILE A 143 -1.01 14.53 8.08
N GLN A 144 -1.22 15.24 9.21
CA GLN A 144 -0.42 16.41 9.55
C GLN A 144 0.99 16.03 10.03
N LEU A 145 1.17 14.81 10.50
CA LEU A 145 2.44 14.29 11.03
C LEU A 145 3.28 13.57 9.96
N LEU A 146 2.73 13.34 8.78
CA LEU A 146 3.40 12.63 7.69
C LEU A 146 3.57 13.56 6.49
N PRO A 147 4.77 13.62 5.88
CA PRO A 147 4.93 14.28 4.60
C PRO A 147 4.14 13.52 3.52
N PRO A 148 3.64 14.23 2.49
CA PRO A 148 3.02 13.56 1.36
C PRO A 148 4.04 12.71 0.59
N PRO A 149 3.58 11.76 -0.23
CA PRO A 149 4.45 10.99 -1.11
C PRO A 149 5.25 11.88 -2.07
N THR A 150 6.44 11.45 -2.44
CA THR A 150 7.20 12.07 -3.55
C THR A 150 6.46 11.89 -4.87
N LEU A 151 5.80 10.73 -5.05
CA LEU A 151 4.94 10.42 -6.20
C LEU A 151 3.78 9.53 -5.75
N MET A 152 2.55 9.88 -6.14
CA MET A 152 1.36 9.03 -6.04
C MET A 152 1.08 8.40 -7.40
N ILE A 153 1.15 7.07 -7.49
CA ILE A 153 0.80 6.29 -8.68
C ILE A 153 -0.58 5.71 -8.49
N TYR A 154 -1.50 5.98 -9.42
CA TYR A 154 -2.82 5.39 -9.44
C TYR A 154 -2.92 4.36 -10.56
N LEU A 155 -3.12 3.08 -10.17
CA LEU A 155 -3.41 2.00 -11.11
C LEU A 155 -4.91 2.00 -11.41
N GLN A 156 -5.26 2.27 -12.65
CA GLN A 156 -6.63 2.30 -13.14
C GLN A 156 -6.92 1.06 -14.00
N ALA A 157 -8.03 0.39 -13.71
CA ALA A 157 -8.56 -0.72 -14.50
C ALA A 157 -10.08 -0.69 -14.50
N SER A 158 -10.69 -1.29 -15.52
CA SER A 158 -12.14 -1.52 -15.57
C SER A 158 -12.59 -2.49 -14.48
N VAL A 159 -13.84 -2.37 -14.05
CA VAL A 159 -14.41 -3.28 -13.03
C VAL A 159 -14.38 -4.74 -13.52
N ASP A 160 -14.57 -4.98 -14.81
CA ASP A 160 -14.48 -6.33 -15.40
C ASP A 160 -13.07 -6.92 -15.21
N THR A 161 -12.03 -6.17 -15.51
CA THR A 161 -10.64 -6.58 -15.27
C THR A 161 -10.38 -6.85 -13.79
N LEU A 162 -10.94 -6.03 -12.88
CA LEU A 162 -10.78 -6.25 -11.44
C LEU A 162 -11.42 -7.55 -10.98
N VAL A 163 -12.66 -7.83 -11.41
CA VAL A 163 -13.39 -9.07 -11.12
C VAL A 163 -12.58 -10.28 -11.59
N ASP A 164 -12.17 -10.28 -12.87
CA ASP A 164 -11.36 -11.36 -13.44
C ASP A 164 -10.06 -11.62 -12.66
N ARG A 165 -9.37 -10.56 -12.24
CA ARG A 165 -8.12 -10.67 -11.47
C ARG A 165 -8.36 -11.17 -10.04
N ILE A 166 -9.45 -10.75 -9.38
CA ILE A 166 -9.85 -11.23 -8.05
C ILE A 166 -10.18 -12.73 -8.11
N GLU A 167 -10.95 -13.15 -9.10
CA GLU A 167 -11.29 -14.57 -9.31
C GLU A 167 -10.04 -15.43 -9.57
N LYS A 168 -9.17 -15.00 -10.48
CA LYS A 168 -7.91 -15.70 -10.78
C LYS A 168 -6.98 -15.83 -9.58
N ARG A 169 -6.92 -14.79 -8.73
CA ARG A 169 -6.10 -14.79 -7.51
C ARG A 169 -6.65 -15.76 -6.46
N GLY A 170 -7.96 -15.95 -6.38
CA GLY A 170 -8.61 -16.99 -5.60
C GLY A 170 -8.48 -16.86 -4.08
N ARG A 171 -8.28 -15.64 -3.54
CA ARG A 171 -8.26 -15.44 -2.08
C ARG A 171 -9.66 -15.67 -1.50
N PRO A 172 -9.81 -16.62 -0.51
CA PRO A 172 -11.14 -17.00 -0.02
C PRO A 172 -11.97 -15.83 0.51
N GLU A 173 -11.33 -14.87 1.20
CA GLU A 173 -11.97 -13.69 1.78
C GLU A 173 -12.48 -12.70 0.73
N GLU A 174 -11.93 -12.71 -0.47
CA GLU A 174 -12.28 -11.78 -1.54
C GLU A 174 -13.35 -12.35 -2.49
N GLN A 175 -13.56 -13.68 -2.49
CA GLN A 175 -14.53 -14.33 -3.39
C GLN A 175 -15.99 -13.95 -3.07
N SER A 176 -16.26 -13.41 -1.91
CA SER A 176 -17.59 -12.97 -1.49
C SER A 176 -17.85 -11.48 -1.74
N ILE A 177 -16.88 -10.73 -2.30
CA ILE A 177 -17.04 -9.29 -2.57
C ILE A 177 -18.08 -9.09 -3.67
N PRO A 178 -19.20 -8.39 -3.38
CA PRO A 178 -20.21 -8.14 -4.41
C PRO A 178 -19.69 -7.20 -5.50
N ARG A 179 -20.05 -7.45 -6.76
CA ARG A 179 -19.68 -6.57 -7.87
C ARG A 179 -20.10 -5.11 -7.64
N ILE A 180 -21.28 -4.88 -7.09
CA ILE A 180 -21.79 -3.54 -6.79
C ILE A 180 -20.87 -2.77 -5.80
N TYR A 181 -20.23 -3.48 -4.87
CA TYR A 181 -19.23 -2.89 -3.98
C TYR A 181 -17.99 -2.43 -4.76
N LEU A 182 -17.52 -3.24 -5.71
CA LEU A 182 -16.39 -2.86 -6.57
C LEU A 182 -16.74 -1.66 -7.46
N GLU A 183 -17.95 -1.61 -8.00
CA GLU A 183 -18.45 -0.48 -8.81
C GLU A 183 -18.50 0.82 -8.00
N SER A 184 -19.03 0.77 -6.77
CA SER A 184 -19.08 1.93 -5.88
C SER A 184 -17.67 2.45 -5.51
N LEU A 185 -16.74 1.54 -5.20
CA LEU A 185 -15.36 1.93 -4.95
C LEU A 185 -14.69 2.51 -6.20
N HIS A 186 -14.98 1.98 -7.38
CA HIS A 186 -14.42 2.46 -8.64
C HIS A 186 -14.76 3.94 -8.89
N GLU A 187 -16.02 4.33 -8.67
CA GLU A 187 -16.47 5.71 -8.77
C GLU A 187 -15.78 6.63 -7.76
N LEU A 188 -15.63 6.14 -6.51
CA LEU A 188 -14.93 6.89 -5.46
C LEU A 188 -13.44 7.08 -5.79
N TYR A 189 -12.77 6.05 -6.33
CA TYR A 189 -11.37 6.15 -6.75
C TYR A 189 -11.16 7.22 -7.81
N GLY A 190 -11.98 7.22 -8.87
CA GLY A 190 -11.92 8.23 -9.93
C GLY A 190 -12.08 9.63 -9.36
N SER A 191 -13.16 9.86 -8.62
CA SER A 191 -13.48 11.15 -8.01
C SER A 191 -12.41 11.61 -7.01
N TRP A 192 -11.85 10.69 -6.24
CA TRP A 192 -10.79 10.98 -5.28
C TRP A 192 -9.50 11.40 -6.00
N PHE A 193 -9.08 10.62 -6.98
CA PHE A 193 -7.81 10.87 -7.65
C PHE A 193 -7.82 12.17 -8.45
N ASP A 194 -8.95 12.54 -9.03
CA ASP A 194 -9.12 13.83 -9.71
C ASP A 194 -8.85 15.01 -8.75
N ARG A 195 -9.33 14.92 -7.51
CA ARG A 195 -9.18 15.94 -6.47
C ARG A 195 -7.86 15.85 -5.70
N TYR A 196 -7.12 14.74 -5.81
CA TYR A 196 -5.87 14.56 -5.09
C TYR A 196 -4.81 15.56 -5.57
N ASP A 197 -4.30 16.39 -4.67
CA ASP A 197 -3.34 17.48 -4.95
C ASP A 197 -2.16 17.56 -3.96
N ARG A 198 -2.02 16.56 -3.06
CA ARG A 198 -1.00 16.56 -2.01
C ARG A 198 0.42 16.31 -2.53
N SER A 199 0.55 15.68 -3.68
CA SER A 199 1.84 15.36 -4.32
C SER A 199 1.69 15.24 -5.82
N PRO A 200 2.81 15.23 -6.58
CA PRO A 200 2.81 14.79 -7.97
C PRO A 200 2.10 13.44 -8.13
N LYS A 201 1.36 13.27 -9.21
CA LYS A 201 0.54 12.08 -9.45
C LYS A 201 0.70 11.54 -10.86
N LEU A 202 0.66 10.21 -10.99
CA LEU A 202 0.76 9.47 -12.24
C LEU A 202 -0.37 8.46 -12.34
N VAL A 203 -1.15 8.48 -13.43
CA VAL A 203 -2.12 7.43 -13.77
C VAL A 203 -1.47 6.40 -14.66
N ILE A 204 -1.70 5.12 -14.38
CA ILE A 204 -1.30 4.00 -15.25
C ILE A 204 -2.53 3.15 -15.51
N GLU A 205 -3.01 3.14 -16.76
CA GLU A 205 -4.06 2.24 -17.20
C GLU A 205 -3.50 0.82 -17.36
N VAL A 206 -4.07 -0.14 -16.62
CA VAL A 206 -3.52 -1.48 -16.53
C VAL A 206 -4.42 -2.58 -17.11
N ASP A 207 -5.48 -2.23 -17.81
CA ASP A 207 -6.36 -3.22 -18.46
C ASP A 207 -5.61 -4.08 -19.48
N HIS A 208 -4.67 -3.49 -20.19
CA HIS A 208 -3.91 -4.14 -21.26
C HIS A 208 -2.49 -4.54 -20.84
N LEU A 209 -2.13 -4.37 -19.56
CA LEU A 209 -0.80 -4.68 -19.06
C LEU A 209 -0.79 -5.99 -18.25
N ASP A 210 0.11 -6.89 -18.59
CA ASP A 210 0.37 -8.11 -17.82
C ASP A 210 1.80 -8.13 -17.28
N TYR A 211 2.10 -7.21 -16.38
CA TYR A 211 3.42 -7.18 -15.72
C TYR A 211 3.62 -8.32 -14.68
N VAL A 212 2.65 -9.25 -14.57
CA VAL A 212 2.83 -10.51 -13.83
C VAL A 212 3.59 -11.52 -14.68
N ASN A 213 3.22 -11.69 -15.97
CA ASN A 213 3.75 -12.72 -16.84
C ASN A 213 4.60 -12.19 -18.01
N SER A 214 4.46 -10.90 -18.38
CA SER A 214 5.16 -10.28 -19.50
C SER A 214 6.36 -9.47 -19.02
N GLU A 215 7.58 -9.87 -19.39
CA GLU A 215 8.80 -9.09 -19.14
C GLU A 215 8.78 -7.75 -19.87
N GLU A 216 8.18 -7.69 -21.06
CA GLU A 216 8.05 -6.46 -21.83
C GLU A 216 7.19 -5.43 -21.10
N ASP A 217 6.03 -5.85 -20.56
CA ASP A 217 5.15 -4.95 -19.82
C ASP A 217 5.77 -4.51 -18.48
N ARG A 218 6.53 -5.42 -17.82
CA ARG A 218 7.34 -5.03 -16.64
C ARG A 218 8.31 -3.91 -16.97
N ALA A 219 9.10 -4.09 -18.03
CA ALA A 219 10.09 -3.11 -18.45
C ALA A 219 9.43 -1.76 -18.79
N LYS A 220 8.30 -1.78 -19.52
CA LYS A 220 7.56 -0.57 -19.89
C LYS A 220 7.07 0.21 -18.66
N VAL A 221 6.47 -0.49 -17.69
CA VAL A 221 5.93 0.16 -16.49
C VAL A 221 7.04 0.71 -15.60
N VAL A 222 8.13 -0.04 -15.42
CA VAL A 222 9.29 0.42 -14.65
C VAL A 222 9.91 1.65 -15.28
N GLU A 223 10.10 1.65 -16.61
CA GLU A 223 10.72 2.77 -17.33
C GLU A 223 9.83 4.02 -17.31
N LEU A 224 8.52 3.86 -17.46
CA LEU A 224 7.56 4.96 -17.33
C LEU A 224 7.67 5.63 -15.95
N ILE A 225 7.70 4.83 -14.87
CA ILE A 225 7.78 5.34 -13.50
C ILE A 225 9.16 5.95 -13.24
N ARG A 226 10.23 5.34 -13.75
CA ARG A 226 11.59 5.87 -13.67
C ARG A 226 11.67 7.28 -14.26
N GLY A 227 11.17 7.46 -15.49
CA GLY A 227 11.17 8.76 -16.14
C GLY A 227 10.45 9.84 -15.34
N HIS A 228 9.28 9.51 -14.75
CA HIS A 228 8.56 10.46 -13.88
C HIS A 228 9.31 10.79 -12.59
N LEU A 229 10.00 9.82 -11.99
CA LEU A 229 10.79 10.07 -10.78
C LEU A 229 12.03 10.93 -11.10
N GLU A 230 12.63 10.78 -12.27
CA GLU A 230 13.76 11.60 -12.74
C GLU A 230 13.34 13.05 -12.95
N GLU A 231 12.13 13.30 -13.46
CA GLU A 231 11.59 14.65 -13.63
C GLU A 231 11.31 15.38 -12.29
N LEU A 232 11.16 14.62 -11.19
CA LEU A 232 10.88 15.15 -9.85
C LEU A 232 12.15 15.36 -9.00
N THR A 233 13.32 14.93 -9.49
CA THR A 233 14.61 14.98 -8.75
C THR A 233 15.53 16.05 -9.30
#